data_fb28f4608dc396414f2250cffbd3aaff
#
_entry.id   fb28f4608dc396414f2250cffbd3aaff
#
_cell.length_a   1.000
_cell.length_b   1.000
_cell.length_c   1.000
_cell.angle_alpha   90.00
_cell.angle_beta   90.00
_cell.angle_gamma   90.00
#
_symmetry.space_group_name_H-M   'P 1'
#
loop_
_entity.id
_entity.type
_entity.pdbx_description
1 polymer ?
#
loop_
_entity_poly.entity_id
_entity_poly.type
_entity_poly.pdbx_seq_one_letter_code
_entity_poly.pdbx_strand_id
1 'polypeptide(L)'
;MKKNAIILLAEGFEEVEALTPVDYLRRAGIDVLTVAVGEGRTVKGARGIPVIADTTLKECQGTADLWDAVILPGGMPGSANLAASGETGGLLKKMEAAGKWLCAICAAPALALAPLGLLSGRRFTCYPGMETKVQAGEWSQER
;
A
#
# COMPACT_ATOMS: atom_id res chain seq x y z
N MET A 1 -20.39 -11.54 -5.02
CA MET A 1 -20.10 -10.09 -4.98
C MET A 1 -18.77 -9.85 -5.71
N LYS A 2 -18.70 -8.78 -6.50
CA LYS A 2 -17.47 -8.39 -7.20
C LYS A 2 -16.43 -7.96 -6.16
N LYS A 3 -15.20 -8.46 -6.28
CA LYS A 3 -14.11 -8.08 -5.39
C LYS A 3 -13.59 -6.69 -5.74
N ASN A 4 -13.11 -5.98 -4.73
CA ASN A 4 -12.58 -4.64 -4.89
C ASN A 4 -11.30 -4.41 -4.07
N ALA A 5 -10.47 -3.51 -4.56
CA ALA A 5 -9.20 -3.15 -3.92
C ALA A 5 -8.89 -1.67 -4.10
N ILE A 6 -8.07 -1.16 -3.22
CA ILE A 6 -7.44 0.14 -3.38
C ILE A 6 -5.93 0.00 -3.43
N ILE A 7 -5.28 0.89 -4.19
CA ILE A 7 -3.83 1.04 -4.16
C ILE A 7 -3.48 2.46 -3.72
N LEU A 8 -2.60 2.58 -2.74
CA LEU A 8 -2.23 3.87 -2.17
C LEU A 8 -1.02 4.45 -2.90
N LEU A 9 -1.17 5.65 -3.45
CA LEU A 9 -0.13 6.37 -4.16
C LEU A 9 0.31 7.57 -3.32
N ALA A 10 1.50 7.50 -2.72
CA ALA A 10 2.15 8.64 -2.09
C ALA A 10 3.27 9.18 -2.98
N GLU A 11 3.60 10.46 -2.89
CA GLU A 11 4.68 11.08 -3.67
C GLU A 11 5.96 10.25 -3.59
N GLY A 12 6.52 9.89 -4.74
CA GLY A 12 7.69 9.01 -4.84
C GLY A 12 7.38 7.51 -4.79
N PHE A 13 6.13 7.10 -5.05
CA PHE A 13 5.79 5.68 -5.25
C PHE A 13 6.55 5.08 -6.44
N GLU A 14 6.79 3.77 -6.43
CA GLU A 14 7.41 3.08 -7.57
C GLU A 14 6.33 2.77 -8.62
N GLU A 15 6.52 3.27 -9.83
CA GLU A 15 5.51 3.28 -10.89
C GLU A 15 5.11 1.87 -11.35
N VAL A 16 6.08 0.99 -11.56
CA VAL A 16 5.81 -0.38 -12.04
C VAL A 16 5.10 -1.19 -10.96
N GLU A 17 5.54 -1.07 -9.71
CA GLU A 17 4.94 -1.78 -8.58
C GLU A 17 3.51 -1.33 -8.30
N ALA A 18 3.19 -0.08 -8.61
CA ALA A 18 1.84 0.46 -8.46
C ALA A 18 0.94 0.12 -9.64
N LEU A 19 1.37 0.42 -10.86
CA LEU A 19 0.48 0.37 -12.02
C LEU A 19 0.30 -1.03 -12.59
N THR A 20 1.27 -1.93 -12.42
CA THR A 20 1.14 -3.32 -12.84
C THR A 20 -0.03 -4.03 -12.16
N PRO A 21 -0.15 -4.04 -10.81
CA PRO A 21 -1.30 -4.66 -10.18
C PRO A 21 -2.63 -3.97 -10.55
N VAL A 22 -2.64 -2.65 -10.74
CA VAL A 22 -3.85 -1.94 -11.19
C VAL A 22 -4.32 -2.46 -12.55
N ASP A 23 -3.42 -2.55 -13.53
CA ASP A 23 -3.76 -3.04 -14.87
C ASP A 23 -4.25 -4.49 -14.83
N TYR A 24 -3.48 -5.38 -14.22
CA TYR A 24 -3.83 -6.81 -14.20
C TYR A 24 -5.11 -7.12 -13.43
N LEU A 25 -5.33 -6.49 -12.29
CA LEU A 25 -6.53 -6.70 -11.50
C LEU A 25 -7.78 -6.15 -12.20
N ARG A 26 -7.68 -4.99 -12.85
CA ARG A 26 -8.77 -4.44 -13.67
C ARG A 26 -9.10 -5.34 -14.85
N ARG A 27 -8.11 -5.89 -15.54
CA ARG A 27 -8.29 -6.90 -16.61
C ARG A 27 -8.97 -8.17 -16.08
N ALA A 28 -8.69 -8.57 -14.85
CA ALA A 28 -9.32 -9.71 -14.19
C ALA A 28 -10.76 -9.42 -13.69
N GLY A 29 -11.28 -8.21 -13.92
CA GLY A 29 -12.63 -7.83 -13.52
C GLY A 29 -12.76 -7.42 -12.05
N ILE A 30 -11.65 -7.19 -11.35
CA ILE A 30 -11.62 -6.65 -9.98
C ILE A 30 -11.71 -5.13 -10.06
N ASP A 31 -12.56 -4.51 -9.23
CA ASP A 31 -12.62 -3.06 -9.12
C ASP A 31 -11.44 -2.54 -8.31
N VAL A 32 -10.54 -1.80 -8.95
CA VAL A 32 -9.38 -1.22 -8.29
C VAL A 32 -9.42 0.29 -8.43
N LEU A 33 -9.36 1.00 -7.30
CA LEU A 33 -9.16 2.44 -7.27
C LEU A 33 -7.71 2.78 -6.91
N THR A 34 -7.14 3.71 -7.65
CA THR A 34 -5.92 4.39 -7.29
C THR A 34 -6.26 5.54 -6.35
N VAL A 35 -5.60 5.59 -5.19
CA VAL A 35 -5.91 6.51 -4.10
C VAL A 35 -4.69 7.36 -3.78
N ALA A 36 -4.76 8.65 -4.01
CA ALA A 36 -3.69 9.59 -3.67
C ALA A 36 -3.62 9.80 -2.15
N VAL A 37 -2.41 9.68 -1.59
CA VAL A 37 -2.11 10.00 -0.19
C VAL A 37 -1.46 11.39 -0.16
N GLY A 38 -2.18 12.34 0.39
CA GLY A 38 -1.79 13.76 0.41
C GLY A 38 -2.88 14.65 -0.20
N GLU A 39 -2.49 15.86 -0.56
CA GLU A 39 -3.40 16.83 -1.16
C GLU A 39 -3.48 16.66 -2.68
N GLY A 40 -4.72 16.59 -3.19
CA GLY A 40 -5.00 16.47 -4.61
C GLY A 40 -4.79 15.05 -5.16
N ARG A 41 -5.17 14.87 -6.43
CA ARG A 41 -5.16 13.55 -7.09
C ARG A 41 -3.91 13.28 -7.93
N THR A 42 -3.14 14.31 -8.24
CA THR A 42 -1.90 14.13 -9.03
C THR A 42 -0.77 13.74 -8.09
N VAL A 43 -0.21 12.56 -8.31
CA VAL A 43 0.91 12.02 -7.52
C VAL A 43 2.06 11.71 -8.47
N LYS A 44 3.25 12.16 -8.15
CA LYS A 44 4.44 11.92 -8.95
C LYS A 44 5.22 10.72 -8.42
N GLY A 45 5.47 9.75 -9.27
CA GLY A 45 6.25 8.56 -8.91
C GLY A 45 7.76 8.85 -8.76
N ALA A 46 8.49 7.86 -8.27
CA ALA A 46 9.92 7.95 -7.99
C ALA A 46 10.78 8.21 -9.25
N ARG A 47 10.25 7.88 -10.42
CA ARG A 47 10.90 8.14 -11.73
C ARG A 47 10.37 9.39 -12.42
N GLY A 48 9.56 10.17 -11.72
CA GLY A 48 9.09 11.46 -12.19
C GLY A 48 7.81 11.39 -13.05
N ILE A 49 7.16 10.24 -13.16
CA ILE A 49 5.93 10.07 -13.94
C ILE A 49 4.74 10.50 -13.08
N PRO A 50 3.99 11.55 -13.48
CA PRO A 50 2.78 11.94 -12.78
C PRO A 50 1.62 10.98 -13.11
N VAL A 51 0.89 10.59 -12.09
CA VAL A 51 -0.33 9.79 -12.20
C VAL A 51 -1.49 10.57 -11.57
N ILE A 52 -2.61 10.62 -12.26
CA ILE A 52 -3.86 11.17 -11.70
C ILE A 52 -4.61 9.99 -11.07
N ALA A 53 -4.70 9.98 -9.75
CA ALA A 53 -5.43 8.97 -9.00
C ALA A 53 -6.96 9.14 -9.17
N ASP A 54 -7.69 8.04 -9.04
CA ASP A 54 -9.16 8.03 -9.14
C ASP A 54 -9.79 8.87 -8.01
N THR A 55 -9.18 8.87 -6.83
CA THR A 55 -9.67 9.58 -5.63
C THR A 55 -8.51 9.91 -4.68
N THR A 56 -8.81 10.54 -3.56
CA THR A 56 -7.85 10.81 -2.47
C THR A 56 -8.16 9.96 -1.25
N LEU A 57 -7.16 9.73 -0.40
CA LEU A 57 -7.35 9.00 0.85
C LEU A 57 -8.35 9.71 1.78
N LYS A 58 -8.36 11.02 1.76
CA LYS A 58 -9.31 11.85 2.51
C LYS A 58 -10.77 11.60 2.08
N GLU A 59 -11.01 11.48 0.76
CA GLU A 59 -12.34 11.16 0.21
C GLU A 59 -12.76 9.72 0.52
N CYS A 60 -11.80 8.82 0.79
CA CYS A 60 -12.03 7.42 1.18
C CYS A 60 -12.18 7.22 2.69
N GLN A 61 -12.17 8.28 3.51
CA GLN A 61 -12.34 8.12 4.96
C GLN A 61 -13.69 7.50 5.30
N GLY A 62 -13.66 6.51 6.21
CA GLY A 62 -14.87 5.78 6.61
C GLY A 62 -15.28 4.64 5.68
N THR A 63 -14.53 4.37 4.59
CA THR A 63 -14.87 3.32 3.62
C THR A 63 -14.04 2.03 3.76
N ALA A 64 -13.28 1.87 4.86
CA ALA A 64 -12.40 0.71 5.07
C ALA A 64 -13.14 -0.64 4.92
N ASP A 65 -14.38 -0.71 5.38
CA ASP A 65 -15.20 -1.93 5.32
C ASP A 65 -15.64 -2.29 3.90
N LEU A 66 -15.58 -1.34 2.98
CA LEU A 66 -15.99 -1.54 1.59
C LEU A 66 -14.92 -2.26 0.76
N TRP A 67 -13.66 -2.29 1.21
CA TRP A 67 -12.55 -2.84 0.45
C TRP A 67 -12.23 -4.26 0.88
N ASP A 68 -11.94 -5.14 -0.09
CA ASP A 68 -11.41 -6.48 0.18
C ASP A 68 -9.90 -6.47 0.36
N ALA A 69 -9.19 -5.54 -0.29
CA ALA A 69 -7.74 -5.43 -0.22
C ALA A 69 -7.24 -3.98 -0.30
N VAL A 70 -6.09 -3.72 0.35
CA VAL A 70 -5.27 -2.52 0.14
C VAL A 70 -3.88 -2.95 -0.34
N ILE A 71 -3.36 -2.24 -1.34
CA ILE A 71 -2.06 -2.51 -1.96
C ILE A 71 -1.14 -1.31 -1.71
N LEU A 72 0.06 -1.60 -1.21
CA LEU A 72 1.10 -0.63 -0.91
C LEU A 72 2.29 -0.88 -1.83
N PRO A 73 2.51 -0.04 -2.85
CA PRO A 73 3.72 -0.11 -3.66
C PRO A 73 4.93 0.35 -2.85
N GLY A 74 6.11 -0.03 -3.30
CA GLY A 74 7.35 0.49 -2.79
C GLY A 74 7.71 1.86 -3.36
N GLY A 75 9.00 2.08 -3.54
CA GLY A 75 9.57 3.36 -3.95
C GLY A 75 9.95 4.24 -2.77
N MET A 76 10.96 5.07 -3.01
CA MET A 76 11.39 6.08 -2.06
C MET A 76 11.32 7.47 -2.72
N PRO A 77 10.77 8.48 -2.04
CA PRO A 77 10.27 8.47 -0.65
C PRO A 77 8.84 7.92 -0.47
N GLY A 78 8.21 7.31 -1.48
CA GLY A 78 6.81 6.88 -1.44
C GLY A 78 6.46 6.02 -0.21
N SER A 79 7.22 4.97 0.08
CA SER A 79 6.99 4.10 1.24
C SER A 79 7.16 4.85 2.58
N ALA A 80 8.10 5.79 2.65
CA ALA A 80 8.27 6.64 3.84
C ALA A 80 7.09 7.61 4.00
N ASN A 81 6.57 8.16 2.90
CA ASN A 81 5.41 9.04 2.92
C ASN A 81 4.12 8.29 3.32
N LEU A 82 3.95 7.04 2.85
CA LEU A 82 2.87 6.17 3.34
C LEU A 82 2.97 5.96 4.85
N ALA A 83 4.17 5.66 5.35
CA ALA A 83 4.43 5.46 6.77
C ALA A 83 4.16 6.71 7.63
N ALA A 84 4.49 7.88 7.11
CA ALA A 84 4.28 9.16 7.79
C ALA A 84 2.81 9.61 7.83
N SER A 85 1.96 9.06 6.97
CA SER A 85 0.53 9.39 6.93
C SER A 85 -0.24 8.69 8.03
N GLY A 86 -0.73 9.45 9.00
CA GLY A 86 -1.61 8.93 10.04
C GLY A 86 -2.92 8.36 9.50
N GLU A 87 -3.44 8.93 8.40
CA GLU A 87 -4.64 8.42 7.72
C GLU A 87 -4.38 7.04 7.11
N THR A 88 -3.21 6.84 6.48
CA THR A 88 -2.78 5.53 5.98
C THR A 88 -2.70 4.51 7.12
N GLY A 89 -2.04 4.87 8.23
CA GLY A 89 -1.92 3.98 9.38
C GLY A 89 -3.28 3.60 9.97
N GLY A 90 -4.20 4.57 10.06
CA GLY A 90 -5.57 4.34 10.52
C GLY A 90 -6.36 3.39 9.62
N LEU A 91 -6.26 3.56 8.30
CA LEU A 91 -6.89 2.68 7.31
C LEU A 91 -6.36 1.24 7.43
N LEU A 92 -5.03 1.07 7.45
CA LEU A 92 -4.39 -0.25 7.51
C LEU A 92 -4.80 -1.03 8.75
N LYS A 93 -4.82 -0.38 9.93
CA LYS A 93 -5.27 -1.00 11.18
C LYS A 93 -6.74 -1.41 11.14
N LYS A 94 -7.62 -0.58 10.56
CA LYS A 94 -9.04 -0.90 10.41
C LYS A 94 -9.26 -2.09 9.47
N MET A 95 -8.57 -2.11 8.33
CA MET A 95 -8.67 -3.20 7.37
C MET A 95 -8.12 -4.52 7.94
N GLU A 96 -7.01 -4.46 8.67
CA GLU A 96 -6.45 -5.63 9.37
C GLU A 96 -7.44 -6.19 10.40
N ALA A 97 -8.00 -5.33 11.26
CA ALA A 97 -9.00 -5.72 12.26
C ALA A 97 -10.27 -6.31 11.64
N ALA A 98 -10.63 -5.89 10.42
CA ALA A 98 -11.75 -6.42 9.63
C ALA A 98 -11.37 -7.69 8.83
N GLY A 99 -10.15 -8.24 8.98
CA GLY A 99 -9.69 -9.44 8.28
C GLY A 99 -9.51 -9.24 6.77
N LYS A 100 -9.27 -8.00 6.33
CA LYS A 100 -9.03 -7.66 4.93
C LYS A 100 -7.57 -7.90 4.52
N TRP A 101 -7.33 -8.00 3.21
CA TRP A 101 -6.00 -8.22 2.69
C TRP A 101 -5.15 -6.94 2.72
N LEU A 102 -3.97 -7.03 3.34
CA LEU A 102 -2.92 -6.00 3.28
C LEU A 102 -1.79 -6.54 2.39
N CYS A 103 -1.64 -5.95 1.21
CA CYS A 103 -0.62 -6.33 0.25
C CYS A 103 0.46 -5.24 0.22
N ALA A 104 1.72 -5.63 0.38
CA ALA A 104 2.83 -4.68 0.35
C ALA A 104 4.05 -5.31 -0.35
N ILE A 105 4.79 -4.50 -1.08
CA ILE A 105 5.98 -4.95 -1.83
C ILE A 105 7.16 -4.02 -1.59
N CYS A 106 8.37 -4.53 -1.85
CA CYS A 106 9.62 -3.76 -1.83
C CYS A 106 9.89 -3.13 -0.46
N ALA A 107 9.94 -1.81 -0.36
CA ALA A 107 10.18 -1.10 0.91
C ALA A 107 8.95 -1.03 1.82
N ALA A 108 7.75 -1.16 1.28
CA ALA A 108 6.51 -0.93 2.00
C ALA A 108 6.27 -1.88 3.19
N PRO A 109 6.59 -3.19 3.15
CA PRO A 109 6.45 -4.06 4.31
C PRO A 109 7.24 -3.55 5.51
N ALA A 110 8.51 -3.19 5.31
CA ALA A 110 9.39 -2.74 6.38
C ALA A 110 9.07 -1.33 6.88
N LEU A 111 8.65 -0.42 5.99
CA LEU A 111 8.45 0.99 6.34
C LEU A 111 7.01 1.33 6.72
N ALA A 112 6.01 0.74 6.06
CA ALA A 112 4.61 1.07 6.28
C ALA A 112 3.85 0.07 7.17
N LEU A 113 4.16 -1.23 7.10
CA LEU A 113 3.46 -2.24 7.91
C LEU A 113 4.16 -2.53 9.26
N ALA A 114 5.48 -2.68 9.26
CA ALA A 114 6.23 -3.06 10.46
C ALA A 114 6.07 -2.07 11.62
N PRO A 115 6.16 -0.73 11.43
CA PRO A 115 5.99 0.23 12.54
C PRO A 115 4.60 0.22 13.16
N LEU A 116 3.60 -0.30 12.44
CA LEU A 116 2.23 -0.44 12.94
C LEU A 116 1.99 -1.77 13.66
N GLY A 117 3.01 -2.64 13.76
CA GLY A 117 2.90 -3.98 14.34
C GLY A 117 2.20 -5.00 13.43
N LEU A 118 1.93 -4.66 12.18
CA LEU A 118 1.12 -5.48 11.25
C LEU A 118 1.88 -6.68 10.67
N LEU A 119 3.19 -6.80 10.95
CA LEU A 119 4.00 -7.97 10.59
C LEU A 119 4.19 -8.95 11.76
N SER A 120 3.76 -8.62 12.97
CA SER A 120 3.93 -9.48 14.14
C SER A 120 3.22 -10.83 13.94
N GLY A 121 3.96 -11.93 14.16
CA GLY A 121 3.46 -13.30 13.99
C GLY A 121 3.21 -13.71 12.52
N ARG A 122 3.73 -12.95 11.56
CA ARG A 122 3.57 -13.22 10.13
C ARG A 122 4.91 -13.42 9.45
N ARG A 123 4.94 -14.28 8.44
CA ARG A 123 6.07 -14.33 7.50
C ARG A 123 5.95 -13.19 6.50
N PHE A 124 7.06 -12.55 6.21
CA PHE A 124 7.11 -11.44 5.26
C PHE A 124 8.40 -11.47 4.46
N THR A 125 8.41 -10.78 3.33
CA THR A 125 9.60 -10.38 2.61
C THR A 125 9.56 -8.88 2.34
N CYS A 126 10.71 -8.30 2.03
CA CYS A 126 10.82 -6.88 1.71
C CYS A 126 12.03 -6.64 0.81
N TYR A 127 12.28 -5.38 0.46
CA TYR A 127 13.49 -5.00 -0.25
C TYR A 127 14.74 -5.43 0.54
N PRO A 128 15.74 -6.06 -0.13
CA PRO A 128 16.94 -6.57 0.55
C PRO A 128 17.63 -5.53 1.41
N GLY A 129 17.96 -5.91 2.65
CA GLY A 129 18.59 -5.04 3.65
C GLY A 129 17.60 -4.26 4.53
N MET A 130 16.32 -4.19 4.16
CA MET A 130 15.30 -3.51 4.98
C MET A 130 14.72 -4.41 6.08
N GLU A 131 14.89 -5.72 5.99
CA GLU A 131 14.50 -6.68 7.03
C GLU A 131 15.13 -6.35 8.39
N THR A 132 16.32 -5.75 8.40
CA THR A 132 17.01 -5.32 9.62
C THR A 132 16.28 -4.24 10.41
N LYS A 133 15.33 -3.54 9.77
CA LYS A 133 14.49 -2.51 10.40
C LYS A 133 13.23 -3.09 11.04
N VAL A 134 12.93 -4.34 10.78
CA VAL A 134 11.71 -5.00 11.28
C VAL A 134 12.01 -5.73 12.58
N GLN A 135 11.35 -5.31 13.66
CA GLN A 135 11.57 -5.89 15.00
C GLN A 135 10.70 -7.11 15.28
N ALA A 136 9.59 -7.27 14.56
CA ALA A 136 8.64 -8.35 14.78
C ALA A 136 8.12 -8.89 13.44
N GLY A 137 8.07 -10.22 13.35
CA GLY A 137 7.74 -10.94 12.12
C GLY A 137 8.88 -11.87 11.72
N GLU A 138 8.58 -12.82 10.88
CA GLU A 138 9.52 -13.80 10.36
C GLU A 138 9.91 -13.45 8.92
N TRP A 139 11.11 -12.94 8.75
CA TRP A 139 11.62 -12.66 7.41
C TRP A 139 11.91 -13.95 6.64
N SER A 140 11.48 -14.03 5.41
CA SER A 140 11.68 -15.19 4.55
C SER A 140 12.08 -14.75 3.14
N GLN A 141 13.01 -15.51 2.54
CA GLN A 141 13.38 -15.40 1.13
C GLN A 141 12.66 -16.45 0.26
N GLU A 142 11.84 -17.30 0.87
CA GLU A 142 11.06 -18.29 0.14
C GLU A 142 10.02 -17.62 -0.76
N ARG A 143 9.89 -18.15 -1.97
CA ARG A 143 8.92 -17.72 -3.00
C ARG A 143 7.64 -18.54 -2.93
#